data_9bad18635d7a59cfe3751982e6ac5c52
#
_entry.id   9bad18635d7a59cfe3751982e6ac5c52
#
_cell.length_a   1.000
_cell.length_b   1.000
_cell.length_c   1.000
_cell.angle_alpha   90.00
_cell.angle_beta   90.00
_cell.angle_gamma   90.00
#
_symmetry.space_group_name_H-M   'P 1'
#
loop_
_entity.id
_entity.type
_entity.pdbx_description
1 polymer ?
#
loop_
_entity_poly.entity_id
_entity_poly.type
_entity_poly.pdbx_seq_one_letter_code
_entity_poly.pdbx_strand_id
1 'polypeptide(L)'
;LRKKPDGIVFFQKSVKAVVEYKAPEKLRSETDVRKAIEQELDVAKALCKILIVTDGLHTYWINALNGQEILDTKGNVINTTFDALNVKNVNILEYLIEEIDLSIDESNSCIRSYQNVDPTPLANKLWQTIWAATGKSPVKCLYNVVELFIFKFLSDLRVLPQDVSFENVYEKSLVSPEDALDYYARNTRVKIKRLFPKGADGTTIVNGTIFVDENGNANLSQSYLFAYSLKHLQDYS
;
A
#
# COMPACT_ATOMS: atom_id res chain seq x y z
N LEU A 1 26.27 -3.01 23.59
CA LEU A 1 24.95 -3.44 24.14
C LEU A 1 23.97 -3.43 22.99
N ARG A 2 23.41 -4.58 22.64
CA ARG A 2 22.30 -4.64 21.67
C ARG A 2 21.06 -4.08 22.38
N LYS A 3 20.61 -2.91 21.98
CA LYS A 3 19.34 -2.36 22.42
C LYS A 3 18.22 -3.28 21.91
N LYS A 4 17.25 -3.56 22.77
CA LYS A 4 16.05 -4.32 22.44
C LYS A 4 14.87 -3.43 22.71
N PRO A 5 13.92 -3.25 21.77
CA PRO A 5 12.69 -2.54 22.06
C PRO A 5 11.84 -3.30 23.08
N ASP A 6 11.02 -2.57 23.83
CA ASP A 6 10.10 -3.16 24.82
C ASP A 6 8.97 -3.92 24.12
N GLY A 7 8.54 -3.45 22.95
CA GLY A 7 7.50 -4.08 22.16
C GLY A 7 7.66 -3.87 20.65
N ILE A 8 6.99 -4.71 19.88
CA ILE A 8 6.94 -4.64 18.43
C ILE A 8 5.49 -4.87 17.98
N VAL A 9 4.97 -3.98 17.14
CA VAL A 9 3.71 -4.23 16.43
C VAL A 9 4.06 -4.95 15.14
N PHE A 10 3.52 -6.17 15.01
CA PHE A 10 3.82 -7.03 13.88
C PHE A 10 2.51 -7.54 13.26
N PHE A 11 2.30 -7.25 12.00
CA PHE A 11 1.23 -7.82 11.20
C PHE A 11 1.61 -7.85 9.71
N GLN A 12 0.89 -8.64 8.93
CA GLN A 12 1.18 -8.83 7.49
C GLN A 12 2.63 -9.26 7.21
N LYS A 13 3.21 -10.08 8.11
CA LYS A 13 4.58 -10.61 8.02
C LYS A 13 5.69 -9.55 8.08
N SER A 14 5.39 -8.35 8.56
CA SER A 14 6.38 -7.28 8.72
C SER A 14 6.25 -6.58 10.07
N VAL A 15 7.35 -5.99 10.53
CA VAL A 15 7.35 -5.08 11.68
C VAL A 15 6.77 -3.75 11.20
N LYS A 16 5.73 -3.27 11.87
CA LYS A 16 5.03 -2.04 11.52
C LYS A 16 5.37 -0.88 12.45
N ALA A 17 5.56 -1.17 13.73
CA ALA A 17 6.02 -0.17 14.69
C ALA A 17 6.90 -0.80 15.76
N VAL A 18 7.83 -0.01 16.29
CA VAL A 18 8.58 -0.29 17.52
C VAL A 18 7.90 0.46 18.65
N VAL A 19 7.74 -0.20 19.81
CA VAL A 19 7.12 0.37 21.00
C VAL A 19 8.14 0.42 22.12
N GLU A 20 8.24 1.57 22.77
CA GLU A 20 9.10 1.81 23.91
C GLU A 20 8.24 2.33 25.07
N TYR A 21 8.25 1.61 26.19
CA TYR A 21 7.57 2.00 27.40
C TYR A 21 8.50 2.77 28.32
N LYS A 22 8.06 3.90 28.81
CA LYS A 22 8.80 4.71 29.80
C LYS A 22 7.96 4.90 31.06
N ALA A 23 8.63 4.96 32.21
CA ALA A 23 7.95 5.37 33.44
C ALA A 23 7.42 6.80 33.28
N PRO A 24 6.23 7.14 33.86
CA PRO A 24 5.61 8.46 33.68
C PRO A 24 6.54 9.65 34.01
N GLU A 25 7.47 9.47 34.99
CA GLU A 25 8.43 10.49 35.35
C GLU A 25 9.50 10.75 34.27
N LYS A 26 9.62 9.88 33.30
CA LYS A 26 10.55 9.99 32.15
C LYS A 26 9.95 10.68 30.94
N LEU A 27 8.66 11.05 30.97
CA LEU A 27 7.93 11.71 29.89
C LEU A 27 7.25 13.02 30.38
N ARG A 28 7.74 13.62 31.52
CA ARG A 28 7.13 14.82 32.11
C ARG A 28 7.42 16.11 31.38
N SER A 29 8.53 16.18 30.68
CA SER A 29 8.93 17.38 29.94
C SER A 29 9.23 17.06 28.49
N GLU A 30 9.13 18.05 27.61
CA GLU A 30 9.53 17.93 26.20
C GLU A 30 10.97 17.43 26.04
N THR A 31 11.85 17.84 26.93
CA THR A 31 13.26 17.41 26.96
C THR A 31 13.37 15.91 27.25
N ASP A 32 12.55 15.39 28.18
CA ASP A 32 12.56 13.97 28.53
C ASP A 32 11.99 13.14 27.40
N VAL A 33 10.88 13.59 26.78
CA VAL A 33 10.28 12.95 25.60
C VAL A 33 11.30 12.89 24.47
N ARG A 34 11.99 14.00 24.16
CA ARG A 34 13.02 14.03 23.11
C ARG A 34 14.16 13.04 23.39
N LYS A 35 14.64 12.96 24.61
CA LYS A 35 15.67 11.97 25.00
C LYS A 35 15.18 10.53 24.84
N ALA A 36 13.92 10.26 25.19
CA ALA A 36 13.33 8.94 25.03
C ALA A 36 13.25 8.54 23.56
N ILE A 37 12.84 9.47 22.68
CA ILE A 37 12.81 9.27 21.23
C ILE A 37 14.22 9.00 20.68
N GLU A 38 15.20 9.87 20.96
CA GLU A 38 16.58 9.75 20.48
C GLU A 38 17.23 8.43 20.90
N GLN A 39 16.87 7.89 22.06
CA GLN A 39 17.38 6.61 22.53
C GLN A 39 17.00 5.43 21.65
N GLU A 40 15.79 5.42 21.09
CA GLU A 40 15.23 4.26 20.39
C GLU A 40 15.09 4.48 18.87
N LEU A 41 15.33 5.72 18.40
CA LEU A 41 15.14 6.10 17.00
C LEU A 41 15.92 5.23 16.02
N ASP A 42 17.20 4.94 16.31
CA ASP A 42 18.06 4.12 15.44
C ASP A 42 17.54 2.69 15.32
N VAL A 43 17.00 2.13 16.40
CA VAL A 43 16.43 0.79 16.41
C VAL A 43 15.14 0.76 15.59
N ALA A 44 14.29 1.75 15.79
CA ALA A 44 13.03 1.87 15.05
C ALA A 44 13.29 2.07 13.55
N LYS A 45 14.17 3.00 13.18
CA LYS A 45 14.56 3.28 11.79
C LYS A 45 15.09 2.06 11.03
N ALA A 46 15.79 1.16 11.76
CA ALA A 46 16.31 -0.07 11.16
C ALA A 46 15.25 -1.16 10.93
N LEU A 47 14.07 -1.06 11.55
CA LEU A 47 13.04 -2.09 11.54
C LEU A 47 11.77 -1.65 10.80
N CYS A 48 11.37 -0.36 10.94
CA CYS A 48 10.10 0.15 10.44
C CYS A 48 10.11 1.69 10.36
N LYS A 49 8.99 2.29 9.95
CA LYS A 49 8.84 3.75 9.87
C LYS A 49 8.27 4.38 11.15
N ILE A 50 7.72 3.61 12.07
CA ILE A 50 6.94 4.13 13.21
C ILE A 50 7.61 3.74 14.51
N LEU A 51 7.93 4.75 15.34
CA LEU A 51 8.32 4.58 16.74
C LEU A 51 7.18 5.09 17.63
N ILE A 52 6.75 4.28 18.58
CA ILE A 52 5.73 4.63 19.58
C ILE A 52 6.44 4.70 20.94
N VAL A 53 6.39 5.88 21.58
CA VAL A 53 6.89 6.07 22.93
C VAL A 53 5.68 6.32 23.85
N THR A 54 5.52 5.53 24.90
CA THR A 54 4.34 5.61 25.77
C THR A 54 4.67 5.35 27.24
N ASP A 55 3.86 5.93 28.13
CA ASP A 55 3.83 5.63 29.56
C ASP A 55 2.54 4.89 29.98
N GLY A 56 1.75 4.47 28.98
CA GLY A 56 0.43 3.86 29.18
C GLY A 56 -0.73 4.87 29.24
N LEU A 57 -0.46 6.14 29.55
CA LEU A 57 -1.45 7.22 29.59
C LEU A 57 -1.28 8.20 28.44
N HIS A 58 -0.04 8.48 28.08
CA HIS A 58 0.33 9.34 26.97
C HIS A 58 1.05 8.52 25.91
N THR A 59 0.86 8.86 24.64
CA THR A 59 1.52 8.21 23.53
C THR A 59 2.04 9.23 22.55
N TYR A 60 3.31 9.09 22.19
CA TYR A 60 3.97 9.88 21.17
C TYR A 60 4.18 8.99 19.94
N TRP A 61 3.58 9.36 18.83
CA TRP A 61 3.70 8.69 17.54
C TRP A 61 4.79 9.38 16.74
N ILE A 62 5.89 8.71 16.47
CA ILE A 62 7.10 9.31 15.90
C ILE A 62 7.41 8.69 14.55
N ASN A 63 7.66 9.52 13.56
CA ASN A 63 8.23 9.11 12.29
C ASN A 63 9.71 8.73 12.51
N ALA A 64 10.02 7.45 12.49
CA ALA A 64 11.36 6.94 12.75
C ALA A 64 12.38 7.38 11.68
N LEU A 65 11.94 7.80 10.48
CA LEU A 65 12.83 8.20 9.39
C LEU A 65 13.46 9.59 9.64
N ASN A 66 12.73 10.50 10.32
CA ASN A 66 13.18 11.88 10.56
C ASN A 66 13.10 12.33 12.02
N GLY A 67 12.56 11.51 12.94
CA GLY A 67 12.44 11.80 14.36
C GLY A 67 11.34 12.80 14.75
N GLN A 68 10.49 13.20 13.80
CA GLN A 68 9.38 14.13 14.06
C GLN A 68 8.13 13.40 14.54
N GLU A 69 7.30 14.12 15.30
CA GLU A 69 5.99 13.63 15.69
C GLU A 69 5.06 13.49 14.49
N ILE A 70 4.30 12.40 14.44
CA ILE A 70 3.34 12.14 13.37
C ILE A 70 2.06 12.92 13.67
N LEU A 71 1.58 13.65 12.66
CA LEU A 71 0.39 14.46 12.73
C LEU A 71 -0.78 13.79 11.98
N ASP A 72 -1.99 14.08 12.43
CA ASP A 72 -3.22 13.67 11.75
C ASP A 72 -3.41 14.38 10.39
N THR A 73 -4.46 14.06 9.67
CA THR A 73 -4.80 14.66 8.36
C THR A 73 -5.06 16.17 8.41
N LYS A 74 -5.22 16.74 9.62
CA LYS A 74 -5.47 18.18 9.85
C LYS A 74 -4.22 18.89 10.37
N GLY A 75 -3.12 18.16 10.55
CA GLY A 75 -1.89 18.71 11.10
C GLY A 75 -1.85 18.79 12.63
N ASN A 76 -2.73 18.10 13.33
CA ASN A 76 -2.72 18.02 14.79
C ASN A 76 -2.02 16.75 15.25
N VAL A 77 -1.50 16.78 16.49
CA VAL A 77 -0.93 15.61 17.16
C VAL A 77 -2.00 14.53 17.31
N ILE A 78 -1.61 13.27 17.11
CA ILE A 78 -2.49 12.11 17.28
C ILE A 78 -2.75 11.93 18.79
N ASN A 79 -3.96 12.23 19.24
CA ASN A 79 -4.35 12.14 20.65
C ASN A 79 -4.73 10.74 21.11
N THR A 80 -4.74 9.75 20.22
CA THR A 80 -5.14 8.39 20.59
C THR A 80 -3.98 7.65 21.21
N THR A 81 -4.20 7.06 22.39
CA THR A 81 -3.16 6.31 23.09
C THR A 81 -3.03 4.90 22.51
N PHE A 82 -1.78 4.44 22.39
CA PHE A 82 -1.47 3.10 21.91
C PHE A 82 -2.13 2.01 22.75
N ASP A 83 -2.05 2.14 24.09
CA ASP A 83 -2.58 1.14 25.01
C ASP A 83 -4.11 1.03 24.94
N ALA A 84 -4.82 2.15 24.77
CA ALA A 84 -6.26 2.12 24.58
C ALA A 84 -6.68 1.39 23.30
N LEU A 85 -5.92 1.54 22.23
CA LEU A 85 -6.16 0.84 20.96
C LEU A 85 -5.76 -0.64 21.05
N ASN A 86 -4.58 -0.93 21.60
CA ASN A 86 -4.03 -2.27 21.66
C ASN A 86 -4.89 -3.23 22.47
N VAL A 87 -5.48 -2.76 23.58
CA VAL A 87 -6.31 -3.61 24.47
C VAL A 87 -7.75 -3.74 24.01
N LYS A 88 -8.35 -2.67 23.49
CA LYS A 88 -9.80 -2.59 23.23
C LYS A 88 -10.19 -2.57 21.76
N ASN A 89 -9.32 -2.13 20.88
CA ASN A 89 -9.67 -1.80 19.50
C ASN A 89 -8.52 -2.13 18.53
N VAL A 90 -8.04 -3.36 18.53
CA VAL A 90 -6.90 -3.81 17.70
C VAL A 90 -7.10 -3.47 16.22
N ASN A 91 -8.30 -3.63 15.68
CA ASN A 91 -8.58 -3.31 14.28
C ASN A 91 -8.40 -1.81 13.98
N ILE A 92 -8.72 -0.93 14.94
CA ILE A 92 -8.50 0.52 14.79
C ILE A 92 -7.00 0.83 14.84
N LEU A 93 -6.25 0.14 15.71
CA LEU A 93 -4.79 0.26 15.77
C LEU A 93 -4.14 -0.16 14.45
N GLU A 94 -4.53 -1.31 13.92
CA GLU A 94 -4.03 -1.79 12.62
C GLU A 94 -4.29 -0.77 11.52
N TYR A 95 -5.53 -0.27 11.43
CA TYR A 95 -5.92 0.74 10.45
C TYR A 95 -5.08 2.03 10.60
N LEU A 96 -4.94 2.56 11.81
CA LEU A 96 -4.16 3.77 12.06
C LEU A 96 -2.68 3.60 11.67
N ILE A 97 -2.08 2.46 12.06
CA ILE A 97 -0.68 2.17 11.72
C ILE A 97 -0.50 2.04 10.20
N GLU A 98 -1.47 1.48 9.50
CA GLU A 98 -1.44 1.37 8.04
C GLU A 98 -1.56 2.74 7.37
N GLU A 99 -2.48 3.61 7.83
CA GLU A 99 -2.59 4.98 7.32
C GLU A 99 -1.29 5.76 7.52
N ILE A 100 -0.67 5.62 8.69
CA ILE A 100 0.62 6.24 8.98
C ILE A 100 1.70 5.69 8.03
N ASP A 101 1.86 4.37 7.95
CA ASP A 101 2.92 3.71 7.17
C ASP A 101 2.87 4.08 5.67
N LEU A 102 1.65 4.26 5.13
CA LEU A 102 1.41 4.69 3.75
C LEU A 102 1.65 6.20 3.53
N SER A 103 1.52 7.01 4.58
CA SER A 103 1.54 8.48 4.48
C SER A 103 2.91 9.10 4.72
N ILE A 104 3.71 8.50 5.64
CA ILE A 104 4.96 9.10 6.10
C ILE A 104 6.18 8.64 5.30
N ASP A 105 7.09 9.58 5.13
CA ASP A 105 8.41 9.36 4.53
C ASP A 105 9.46 10.25 5.22
N GLU A 106 10.69 10.33 4.70
CA GLU A 106 11.76 11.16 5.27
C GLU A 106 11.41 12.65 5.30
N SER A 107 10.54 13.10 4.40
CA SER A 107 10.16 14.52 4.24
C SER A 107 8.80 14.86 4.82
N ASN A 108 7.95 13.87 5.08
CA ASN A 108 6.58 14.06 5.53
C ASN A 108 6.25 13.24 6.78
N SER A 109 5.76 13.91 7.81
CA SER A 109 5.28 13.29 9.07
C SER A 109 3.77 13.48 9.29
N CYS A 110 3.00 13.93 8.28
CA CYS A 110 1.55 14.06 8.39
C CYS A 110 0.85 12.88 7.70
N ILE A 111 -0.21 12.38 8.32
CA ILE A 111 -1.11 11.44 7.66
C ILE A 111 -1.75 12.18 6.48
N ARG A 112 -1.63 11.63 5.29
CA ARG A 112 -2.22 12.20 4.09
C ARG A 112 -3.72 11.91 4.09
N SER A 113 -4.54 12.95 3.93
CA SER A 113 -5.97 12.75 3.74
C SER A 113 -6.22 11.99 2.45
N TYR A 114 -7.19 11.07 2.49
CA TYR A 114 -7.68 10.40 1.29
C TYR A 114 -8.10 11.48 0.28
N GLN A 115 -7.36 11.63 -0.79
CA GLN A 115 -7.79 12.49 -1.89
C GLN A 115 -8.77 11.68 -2.73
N ASN A 116 -9.99 12.20 -2.83
CA ASN A 116 -10.98 11.64 -3.74
C ASN A 116 -10.57 12.04 -5.17
N VAL A 117 -9.60 11.33 -5.72
CA VAL A 117 -9.06 11.66 -7.04
C VAL A 117 -9.96 11.02 -8.08
N ASP A 118 -10.49 11.85 -8.99
CA ASP A 118 -11.27 11.36 -10.13
C ASP A 118 -10.39 10.47 -11.03
N PRO A 119 -10.68 9.17 -11.17
CA PRO A 119 -9.89 8.26 -11.98
C PRO A 119 -10.12 8.44 -13.49
N THR A 120 -11.11 9.24 -13.90
CA THR A 120 -11.54 9.40 -15.30
C THR A 120 -10.41 9.88 -16.21
N PRO A 121 -9.58 10.88 -15.85
CA PRO A 121 -8.48 11.32 -16.71
C PRO A 121 -7.45 10.22 -16.96
N LEU A 122 -7.12 9.43 -15.94
CA LEU A 122 -6.20 8.30 -16.07
C LEU A 122 -6.81 7.18 -16.91
N ALA A 123 -8.07 6.84 -16.67
CA ALA A 123 -8.78 5.83 -17.45
C ALA A 123 -8.82 6.19 -18.94
N ASN A 124 -9.13 7.44 -19.25
CA ASN A 124 -9.14 7.95 -20.63
C ASN A 124 -7.73 7.91 -21.26
N LYS A 125 -6.69 8.30 -20.52
CA LYS A 125 -5.30 8.25 -21.00
C LYS A 125 -4.89 6.82 -21.33
N LEU A 126 -5.14 5.87 -20.44
CA LEU A 126 -4.82 4.46 -20.65
C LEU A 126 -5.61 3.88 -21.84
N TRP A 127 -6.90 4.17 -21.90
CA TRP A 127 -7.75 3.73 -22.99
C TRP A 127 -7.27 4.23 -24.36
N GLN A 128 -6.94 5.52 -24.48
CA GLN A 128 -6.42 6.11 -25.71
C GLN A 128 -5.06 5.51 -26.09
N THR A 129 -4.18 5.30 -25.11
CA THR A 129 -2.87 4.71 -25.33
C THR A 129 -2.98 3.26 -25.85
N ILE A 130 -3.82 2.44 -25.22
CA ILE A 130 -4.06 1.06 -25.64
C ILE A 130 -4.67 1.03 -27.02
N TRP A 131 -5.64 1.90 -27.30
CA TRP A 131 -6.27 1.98 -28.60
C TRP A 131 -5.27 2.38 -29.70
N ALA A 132 -4.51 3.43 -29.48
CA ALA A 132 -3.52 3.91 -30.44
C ALA A 132 -2.42 2.86 -30.72
N ALA A 133 -1.95 2.14 -29.68
CA ALA A 133 -0.90 1.14 -29.81
C ALA A 133 -1.37 -0.16 -30.46
N THR A 134 -2.64 -0.53 -30.31
CA THR A 134 -3.12 -1.86 -30.72
C THR A 134 -4.06 -1.86 -31.91
N GLY A 135 -4.70 -0.73 -32.22
CA GLY A 135 -5.73 -0.63 -33.27
C GLY A 135 -6.96 -1.51 -33.01
N LYS A 136 -7.13 -2.03 -31.79
CA LYS A 136 -8.29 -2.87 -31.42
C LYS A 136 -9.54 -2.01 -31.27
N SER A 137 -10.72 -2.65 -31.24
CA SER A 137 -11.97 -1.90 -31.09
C SER A 137 -11.98 -1.14 -29.74
N PRO A 138 -12.63 0.04 -29.68
CA PRO A 138 -12.73 0.85 -28.47
C PRO A 138 -13.23 0.06 -27.26
N VAL A 139 -14.21 -0.81 -27.44
CA VAL A 139 -14.80 -1.64 -26.37
C VAL A 139 -13.78 -2.66 -25.85
N LYS A 140 -12.98 -3.31 -26.71
CA LYS A 140 -11.92 -4.23 -26.28
C LYS A 140 -10.85 -3.49 -25.46
N CYS A 141 -10.49 -2.27 -25.85
CA CYS A 141 -9.56 -1.44 -25.09
C CYS A 141 -10.12 -1.10 -23.70
N LEU A 142 -11.41 -0.72 -23.62
CA LEU A 142 -12.08 -0.39 -22.36
C LEU A 142 -12.07 -1.58 -21.38
N TYR A 143 -12.35 -2.79 -21.84
CA TYR A 143 -12.32 -3.96 -20.97
C TYR A 143 -10.94 -4.20 -20.33
N ASN A 144 -9.85 -3.93 -21.06
CA ASN A 144 -8.51 -4.05 -20.48
C ASN A 144 -8.22 -2.95 -19.46
N VAL A 145 -8.67 -1.72 -19.71
CA VAL A 145 -8.55 -0.63 -18.73
C VAL A 145 -9.31 -0.98 -17.45
N VAL A 146 -10.58 -1.39 -17.56
CA VAL A 146 -11.40 -1.79 -16.41
C VAL A 146 -10.73 -2.91 -15.62
N GLU A 147 -10.20 -3.93 -16.31
CA GLU A 147 -9.50 -5.05 -15.66
C GLU A 147 -8.26 -4.58 -14.88
N LEU A 148 -7.47 -3.65 -15.43
CA LEU A 148 -6.31 -3.07 -14.74
C LEU A 148 -6.69 -2.25 -13.51
N PHE A 149 -7.78 -1.46 -13.58
CA PHE A 149 -8.30 -0.73 -12.43
C PHE A 149 -8.81 -1.67 -11.33
N ILE A 150 -9.54 -2.74 -11.70
CA ILE A 150 -9.95 -3.78 -10.75
C ILE A 150 -8.73 -4.42 -10.08
N PHE A 151 -7.70 -4.74 -10.85
CA PHE A 151 -6.46 -5.29 -10.32
C PHE A 151 -5.81 -4.36 -9.29
N LYS A 152 -5.62 -3.08 -9.65
CA LYS A 152 -5.07 -2.06 -8.73
C LYS A 152 -5.93 -1.93 -7.47
N PHE A 153 -7.25 -1.76 -7.63
CA PHE A 153 -8.19 -1.60 -6.53
C PHE A 153 -8.20 -2.78 -5.55
N LEU A 154 -8.21 -4.01 -6.05
CA LEU A 154 -8.15 -5.20 -5.20
C LEU A 154 -6.81 -5.34 -4.45
N SER A 155 -5.74 -4.87 -5.06
CA SER A 155 -4.43 -4.83 -4.44
C SER A 155 -4.38 -3.77 -3.32
N ASP A 156 -4.86 -2.55 -3.59
CA ASP A 156 -4.89 -1.46 -2.62
C ASP A 156 -5.78 -1.78 -1.41
N LEU A 157 -6.90 -2.48 -1.63
CA LEU A 157 -7.75 -3.03 -0.56
C LEU A 157 -7.17 -4.27 0.12
N ARG A 158 -5.97 -4.74 -0.31
CA ARG A 158 -5.31 -5.95 0.22
C ARG A 158 -6.16 -7.22 0.15
N VAL A 159 -7.08 -7.27 -0.81
CA VAL A 159 -7.86 -8.47 -1.12
C VAL A 159 -6.99 -9.52 -1.81
N LEU A 160 -6.00 -9.07 -2.59
CA LEU A 160 -5.01 -9.94 -3.21
C LEU A 160 -3.84 -10.21 -2.27
N PRO A 161 -3.37 -11.48 -2.14
CA PRO A 161 -2.12 -11.79 -1.46
C PRO A 161 -0.93 -11.03 -2.07
N GLN A 162 0.08 -10.74 -1.24
CA GLN A 162 1.24 -9.93 -1.63
C GLN A 162 2.00 -10.48 -2.84
N ASP A 163 2.09 -11.81 -2.97
CA ASP A 163 2.75 -12.47 -4.10
C ASP A 163 2.10 -12.15 -5.46
N VAL A 164 0.82 -11.78 -5.48
CA VAL A 164 0.06 -11.41 -6.68
C VAL A 164 -0.50 -10.00 -6.63
N SER A 165 0.02 -9.17 -5.71
CA SER A 165 -0.34 -7.76 -5.57
C SER A 165 0.11 -6.94 -6.77
N PHE A 166 -0.46 -5.75 -6.88
CA PHE A 166 -0.09 -4.78 -7.90
C PHE A 166 1.39 -4.40 -7.81
N GLU A 167 1.89 -4.13 -6.59
CA GLU A 167 3.27 -3.77 -6.31
C GLU A 167 4.23 -4.85 -6.80
N ASN A 168 3.96 -6.12 -6.48
CA ASN A 168 4.83 -7.21 -6.89
C ASN A 168 4.89 -7.37 -8.43
N VAL A 169 3.74 -7.25 -9.11
CA VAL A 169 3.70 -7.32 -10.59
C VAL A 169 4.36 -6.10 -11.22
N TYR A 170 4.17 -4.91 -10.63
CA TYR A 170 4.81 -3.69 -11.08
C TYR A 170 6.34 -3.78 -10.94
N GLU A 171 6.86 -4.19 -9.79
CA GLU A 171 8.30 -4.39 -9.57
C GLU A 171 8.90 -5.39 -10.58
N LYS A 172 8.21 -6.50 -10.85
CA LYS A 172 8.62 -7.44 -11.91
C LYS A 172 8.67 -6.76 -13.27
N SER A 173 7.73 -5.87 -13.59
CA SER A 173 7.66 -5.18 -14.86
C SER A 173 8.82 -4.20 -15.10
N LEU A 174 9.45 -3.71 -14.02
CA LEU A 174 10.65 -2.87 -14.11
C LEU A 174 11.90 -3.68 -14.50
N VAL A 175 11.89 -4.98 -14.23
CA VAL A 175 13.01 -5.89 -14.58
C VAL A 175 12.77 -6.55 -15.93
N SER A 176 11.60 -7.15 -16.13
CA SER A 176 11.21 -7.82 -17.39
C SER A 176 9.70 -7.65 -17.62
N PRO A 177 9.30 -6.79 -18.56
CA PRO A 177 7.89 -6.64 -18.94
C PRO A 177 7.22 -7.95 -19.38
N GLU A 178 7.94 -8.82 -20.07
CA GLU A 178 7.44 -10.11 -20.55
C GLU A 178 7.13 -11.04 -19.38
N ASP A 179 8.07 -11.19 -18.43
CA ASP A 179 7.89 -12.04 -17.26
C ASP A 179 6.76 -11.52 -16.35
N ALA A 180 6.64 -10.19 -16.22
CA ALA A 180 5.57 -9.58 -15.45
C ALA A 180 4.20 -9.86 -16.07
N LEU A 181 4.07 -9.78 -17.39
CA LEU A 181 2.81 -10.05 -18.07
C LEU A 181 2.46 -11.54 -18.01
N ASP A 182 3.43 -12.45 -18.20
CA ASP A 182 3.21 -13.89 -18.06
C ASP A 182 2.81 -14.24 -16.62
N TYR A 183 3.49 -13.64 -15.63
CA TYR A 183 3.15 -13.81 -14.23
C TYR A 183 1.74 -13.31 -13.91
N TYR A 184 1.38 -12.12 -14.40
CA TYR A 184 0.02 -11.58 -14.27
C TYR A 184 -1.02 -12.53 -14.85
N ALA A 185 -0.82 -13.02 -16.06
CA ALA A 185 -1.75 -13.91 -16.73
C ALA A 185 -1.98 -15.20 -15.96
N ARG A 186 -0.91 -15.85 -15.52
CA ARG A 186 -0.96 -17.19 -14.91
C ARG A 186 -1.32 -17.19 -13.42
N ASN A 187 -0.96 -16.14 -12.69
CA ASN A 187 -1.10 -16.10 -11.22
C ASN A 187 -2.16 -15.08 -10.78
N THR A 188 -1.93 -13.81 -11.08
CA THR A 188 -2.76 -12.70 -10.58
C THR A 188 -4.16 -12.74 -11.18
N ARG A 189 -4.27 -12.78 -12.50
CA ARG A 189 -5.56 -12.76 -13.20
C ARG A 189 -6.43 -13.96 -12.86
N VAL A 190 -5.82 -15.12 -12.64
CA VAL A 190 -6.54 -16.32 -12.21
C VAL A 190 -7.18 -16.13 -10.84
N LYS A 191 -6.47 -15.47 -9.89
CA LYS A 191 -7.04 -15.16 -8.57
C LYS A 191 -8.15 -14.12 -8.68
N ILE A 192 -7.98 -13.07 -9.49
CA ILE A 192 -9.03 -12.07 -9.72
C ILE A 192 -10.29 -12.74 -10.30
N LYS A 193 -10.15 -13.61 -11.29
CA LYS A 193 -11.28 -14.34 -11.88
C LYS A 193 -12.04 -15.23 -10.88
N ARG A 194 -11.35 -15.73 -9.85
CA ARG A 194 -12.01 -16.52 -8.78
C ARG A 194 -12.85 -15.63 -7.86
N LEU A 195 -12.45 -14.38 -7.66
CA LEU A 195 -13.23 -13.40 -6.89
C LEU A 195 -14.47 -12.92 -7.66
N PHE A 196 -14.38 -12.91 -8.98
CA PHE A 196 -15.48 -12.51 -9.87
C PHE A 196 -15.81 -13.66 -10.83
N PRO A 197 -16.50 -14.69 -10.35
CA PRO A 197 -16.91 -15.79 -11.20
C PRO A 197 -17.88 -15.30 -12.30
N LYS A 198 -17.94 -16.04 -13.39
CA LYS A 198 -18.89 -15.76 -14.46
C LYS A 198 -20.32 -15.76 -13.91
N GLY A 199 -21.12 -14.81 -14.33
CA GLY A 199 -22.55 -14.80 -14.09
C GLY A 199 -23.27 -15.99 -14.74
N ALA A 200 -24.53 -16.21 -14.38
CA ALA A 200 -25.34 -17.28 -14.96
C ALA A 200 -25.53 -17.13 -16.49
N ASP A 201 -25.42 -15.90 -17.00
CA ASP A 201 -25.45 -15.55 -18.42
C ASP A 201 -24.07 -15.67 -19.11
N GLY A 202 -23.05 -16.15 -18.39
CA GLY A 202 -21.69 -16.29 -18.90
C GLY A 202 -20.89 -14.98 -18.94
N THR A 203 -21.45 -13.84 -18.50
CA THR A 203 -20.74 -12.58 -18.45
C THR A 203 -19.67 -12.56 -17.35
N THR A 204 -18.63 -11.77 -17.54
CA THR A 204 -17.57 -11.53 -16.54
C THR A 204 -17.00 -10.12 -16.70
N ILE A 205 -16.63 -9.49 -15.59
CA ILE A 205 -15.95 -8.19 -15.62
C ILE A 205 -14.46 -8.33 -15.97
N VAL A 206 -13.90 -9.54 -15.89
CA VAL A 206 -12.49 -9.85 -16.21
C VAL A 206 -12.44 -10.48 -17.61
N ASN A 207 -12.61 -9.65 -18.63
CA ASN A 207 -12.76 -10.06 -20.02
C ASN A 207 -11.85 -9.30 -21.02
N GLY A 208 -10.81 -8.63 -20.52
CA GLY A 208 -9.76 -8.03 -21.36
C GLY A 208 -9.04 -9.12 -22.18
N THR A 209 -8.84 -8.87 -23.48
CA THR A 209 -8.20 -9.83 -24.41
C THR A 209 -7.00 -9.25 -25.16
N ILE A 210 -6.49 -8.09 -24.73
CA ILE A 210 -5.32 -7.46 -25.34
C ILE A 210 -4.03 -7.96 -24.68
N PHE A 211 -3.97 -7.91 -23.35
CA PHE A 211 -2.81 -8.35 -22.58
C PHE A 211 -2.80 -9.87 -22.37
N VAL A 212 -3.97 -10.45 -22.19
CA VAL A 212 -4.13 -11.91 -21.99
C VAL A 212 -5.21 -12.39 -22.94
N ASP A 213 -4.91 -13.43 -23.71
CA ASP A 213 -5.84 -13.96 -24.71
C ASP A 213 -7.06 -14.68 -24.04
N GLU A 214 -8.00 -15.13 -24.87
CA GLU A 214 -9.21 -15.83 -24.43
C GLU A 214 -8.90 -17.17 -23.74
N ASN A 215 -7.75 -17.78 -24.04
CA ASN A 215 -7.27 -19.03 -23.44
C ASN A 215 -6.51 -18.80 -22.12
N GLY A 216 -6.26 -17.54 -21.75
CA GLY A 216 -5.54 -17.18 -20.54
C GLY A 216 -4.03 -17.07 -20.70
N ASN A 217 -3.51 -17.07 -21.94
CA ASN A 217 -2.08 -16.90 -22.22
C ASN A 217 -1.71 -15.44 -22.33
N ALA A 218 -0.53 -15.09 -21.84
CA ALA A 218 0.01 -13.75 -21.98
C ALA A 218 0.31 -13.41 -23.44
N ASN A 219 -0.13 -12.25 -23.90
CA ASN A 219 0.23 -11.71 -25.19
C ASN A 219 1.55 -10.90 -25.06
N LEU A 220 2.68 -11.60 -25.13
CA LEU A 220 4.00 -11.00 -24.87
C LEU A 220 4.34 -9.84 -25.80
N SER A 221 3.73 -9.74 -26.99
CA SER A 221 3.91 -8.58 -27.86
C SER A 221 3.36 -7.28 -27.27
N GLN A 222 2.54 -7.36 -26.21
CA GLN A 222 1.95 -6.23 -25.51
C GLN A 222 2.57 -6.00 -24.13
N SER A 223 3.67 -6.67 -23.81
CA SER A 223 4.31 -6.60 -22.48
C SER A 223 4.76 -5.18 -22.10
N TYR A 224 5.35 -4.43 -23.03
CA TYR A 224 5.76 -3.04 -22.78
C TYR A 224 4.57 -2.11 -22.58
N LEU A 225 3.47 -2.32 -23.32
CA LEU A 225 2.24 -1.56 -23.12
C LEU A 225 1.60 -1.87 -21.78
N PHE A 226 1.65 -3.14 -21.35
CA PHE A 226 1.21 -3.55 -20.01
C PHE A 226 2.04 -2.86 -18.92
N ALA A 227 3.38 -2.93 -18.98
CA ALA A 227 4.28 -2.28 -18.03
C ALA A 227 4.07 -0.75 -17.98
N TYR A 228 3.89 -0.10 -19.13
CA TYR A 228 3.53 1.31 -19.23
C TYR A 228 2.22 1.61 -18.50
N SER A 229 1.20 0.76 -18.66
CA SER A 229 -0.08 0.93 -18.00
C SER A 229 0.03 0.79 -16.48
N LEU A 230 0.82 -0.19 -16.00
CA LEU A 230 1.09 -0.36 -14.57
C LEU A 230 1.79 0.85 -13.97
N LYS A 231 2.79 1.41 -14.66
CA LYS A 231 3.50 2.61 -14.22
C LYS A 231 2.54 3.77 -13.95
N HIS A 232 1.62 4.04 -14.88
CA HIS A 232 0.65 5.12 -14.70
C HIS A 232 -0.37 4.86 -13.60
N LEU A 233 -0.72 3.60 -13.35
CA LEU A 233 -1.57 3.23 -12.22
C LEU A 233 -0.84 3.33 -10.88
N GLN A 234 0.47 3.08 -10.85
CA GLN A 234 1.29 3.25 -9.65
C GLN A 234 1.36 4.72 -9.22
N ASP A 235 1.54 5.64 -10.18
CA ASP A 235 1.60 7.07 -9.91
C ASP A 235 0.27 7.66 -9.37
N TYR A 236 -0.80 6.86 -9.37
CA TYR A 236 -2.16 7.26 -9.00
C TYR A 236 -2.59 6.73 -7.61
N SER A 237 -1.64 6.33 -6.80
CA SER A 237 -1.87 5.79 -5.44
C SER A 237 -1.97 6.89 -4.41
#